data_3c0b0ef8bcdee8c1015d0c5682440d5d
#
_entry.id   3c0b0ef8bcdee8c1015d0c5682440d5d
#
_cell.length_a   1.000
_cell.length_b   1.000
_cell.length_c   1.000
_cell.angle_alpha   90.00
_cell.angle_beta   90.00
_cell.angle_gamma   90.00
#
_symmetry.space_group_name_H-M   'P 1'
#
loop_
_entity.id
_entity.type
_entity.pdbx_description
1 polymer ?
#
loop_
_entity_poly.entity_id
_entity_poly.type
_entity_poly.pdbx_seq_one_letter_code
_entity_poly.pdbx_strand_id
1 'polypeptide(L)'
;MARKPARRPPQPPRTEDGSHNPPLSDRDRIVEAFFALLAEQPFEDIGYAELAARAGVSLATFREEFGSKLPIVAAHVKATDRKVLAGGDADMAEEPPRERLFDVLMRRLETLAPDKAAIRSLMRSARRHPGLALALNGLAVRSQRWMLTAANIDAAGRRGIVRAQGLALLFAGVLRTFVEDEDEGLARTMAALDRALARGQRWSGFLDDLCRLTPRGRCVSRRHRHDRNDDRDLDRDLGEEAIPF
;
A
#
# COMPACT_ATOMS: atom_id res chain seq x y z
N MET A 1 43.02 -42.28 -47.09
CA MET A 1 41.58 -42.52 -46.87
C MET A 1 41.17 -41.86 -45.57
N ALA A 2 40.56 -40.69 -45.64
CA ALA A 2 40.15 -39.89 -44.48
C ALA A 2 38.72 -40.24 -44.05
N ARG A 3 38.54 -40.71 -42.82
CA ARG A 3 37.23 -41.03 -42.23
C ARG A 3 36.47 -39.69 -41.87
N LYS A 4 35.30 -39.53 -42.48
CA LYS A 4 34.35 -38.46 -42.27
C LYS A 4 33.74 -38.58 -40.85
N PRO A 5 33.69 -37.50 -40.01
CA PRO A 5 33.10 -37.60 -38.69
C PRO A 5 31.58 -37.73 -38.80
N ALA A 6 31.00 -38.59 -37.96
CA ALA A 6 29.55 -38.87 -37.87
C ALA A 6 28.81 -37.65 -37.33
N ARG A 7 27.74 -37.22 -38.00
CA ARG A 7 26.81 -36.19 -37.56
C ARG A 7 26.04 -36.67 -36.29
N ARG A 8 26.14 -35.89 -35.22
CA ARG A 8 25.36 -36.10 -33.99
C ARG A 8 23.88 -35.85 -34.32
N PRO A 9 22.94 -36.72 -33.87
CA PRO A 9 21.51 -36.50 -34.10
C PRO A 9 21.03 -35.26 -33.41
N PRO A 10 20.01 -34.54 -33.96
CA PRO A 10 19.43 -33.34 -33.37
C PRO A 10 18.77 -33.72 -32.03
N GLN A 11 19.10 -32.97 -30.97
CA GLN A 11 18.41 -33.04 -29.68
C GLN A 11 16.99 -32.52 -29.87
N PRO A 12 15.97 -33.19 -29.30
CA PRO A 12 14.61 -32.67 -29.32
C PRO A 12 14.57 -31.32 -28.58
N PRO A 13 13.68 -30.38 -28.98
CA PRO A 13 13.53 -29.09 -28.31
C PRO A 13 13.16 -29.35 -26.84
N ARG A 14 13.92 -28.73 -25.92
CA ARG A 14 13.54 -28.70 -24.53
C ARG A 14 12.28 -27.86 -24.48
N THR A 15 11.17 -28.50 -24.15
CA THR A 15 9.97 -27.81 -23.69
C THR A 15 10.35 -27.11 -22.38
N GLU A 16 10.60 -25.80 -22.46
CA GLU A 16 10.62 -24.94 -21.30
C GLU A 16 9.15 -24.84 -20.83
N ASP A 17 8.74 -25.70 -19.90
CA ASP A 17 7.54 -25.51 -19.12
C ASP A 17 7.75 -24.26 -18.26
N GLY A 18 7.36 -23.12 -18.84
CA GLY A 18 7.52 -21.81 -18.29
C GLY A 18 6.42 -21.48 -17.29
N SER A 19 6.50 -22.00 -16.08
CA SER A 19 5.94 -21.34 -14.88
C SER A 19 6.78 -21.67 -13.65
N HIS A 20 8.05 -21.29 -13.71
CA HIS A 20 8.88 -21.29 -12.52
C HIS A 20 8.54 -20.02 -11.73
N ASN A 21 7.41 -20.07 -10.99
CA ASN A 21 7.21 -19.10 -9.93
C ASN A 21 8.30 -19.41 -8.87
N PRO A 22 9.22 -18.48 -8.57
CA PRO A 22 10.27 -18.76 -7.61
C PRO A 22 9.64 -19.19 -6.28
N PRO A 23 10.25 -20.16 -5.56
CA PRO A 23 9.71 -20.60 -4.29
C PRO A 23 9.51 -19.40 -3.37
N LEU A 24 8.37 -19.35 -2.67
CA LEU A 24 8.05 -18.30 -1.73
C LEU A 24 9.16 -18.16 -0.69
N SER A 25 9.55 -16.93 -0.38
CA SER A 25 10.49 -16.67 0.70
C SER A 25 9.92 -17.16 2.04
N ASP A 26 10.78 -17.44 3.02
CA ASP A 26 10.35 -17.79 4.38
C ASP A 26 9.42 -16.74 4.97
N ARG A 27 9.72 -15.48 4.68
CA ARG A 27 8.90 -14.34 5.04
C ARG A 27 7.49 -14.42 4.45
N ASP A 28 7.37 -14.73 3.17
CA ASP A 28 6.08 -14.81 2.48
C ASP A 28 5.29 -16.03 2.97
N ARG A 29 5.95 -17.18 3.21
CA ARG A 29 5.32 -18.36 3.81
C ARG A 29 4.74 -18.08 5.21
N ILE A 30 5.46 -17.30 6.04
CA ILE A 30 4.98 -16.90 7.36
C ILE A 30 3.75 -15.99 7.23
N VAL A 31 3.74 -15.04 6.29
CA VAL A 31 2.60 -14.15 6.06
C VAL A 31 1.37 -14.95 5.60
N GLU A 32 1.52 -15.86 4.64
CA GLU A 32 0.42 -16.71 4.17
C GLU A 32 -0.12 -17.61 5.28
N ALA A 33 0.76 -18.30 6.01
CA ALA A 33 0.36 -19.14 7.14
C ALA A 33 -0.37 -18.36 8.23
N PHE A 34 0.04 -17.12 8.50
CA PHE A 34 -0.61 -16.26 9.48
C PHE A 34 -2.04 -15.87 9.05
N PHE A 35 -2.24 -15.49 7.79
CA PHE A 35 -3.56 -15.14 7.27
C PHE A 35 -4.47 -16.36 7.15
N ALA A 36 -3.93 -17.55 6.86
CA ALA A 36 -4.67 -18.80 6.93
C ALA A 36 -5.16 -19.09 8.37
N LEU A 37 -4.28 -18.97 9.37
CA LEU A 37 -4.65 -19.14 10.77
C LEU A 37 -5.65 -18.08 11.25
N LEU A 38 -5.51 -16.82 10.82
CA LEU A 38 -6.47 -15.76 11.13
C LEU A 38 -7.88 -16.05 10.60
N ALA A 39 -8.00 -16.78 9.49
CA ALA A 39 -9.31 -17.20 8.97
C ALA A 39 -9.96 -18.28 9.85
N GLU A 40 -9.17 -19.08 10.55
CA GLU A 40 -9.59 -20.19 11.39
C GLU A 40 -9.82 -19.78 12.85
N GLN A 41 -9.01 -18.87 13.41
CA GLN A 41 -9.02 -18.50 14.83
C GLN A 41 -8.76 -17.02 15.09
N PRO A 42 -9.07 -16.50 16.31
CA PRO A 42 -8.78 -15.11 16.68
C PRO A 42 -7.28 -14.79 16.69
N PHE A 43 -6.94 -13.50 16.46
CA PHE A 43 -5.56 -13.01 16.46
C PHE A 43 -4.82 -13.31 17.77
N GLU A 44 -5.49 -13.18 18.90
CA GLU A 44 -4.94 -13.42 20.24
C GLU A 44 -4.52 -14.88 20.45
N ASP A 45 -5.24 -15.84 19.88
CA ASP A 45 -5.05 -17.27 20.10
C ASP A 45 -3.95 -17.89 19.23
N ILE A 46 -3.51 -17.21 18.16
CA ILE A 46 -2.45 -17.72 17.29
C ILE A 46 -1.11 -17.75 18.03
N GLY A 47 -0.59 -18.95 18.25
CA GLY A 47 0.70 -19.20 18.88
C GLY A 47 1.88 -19.11 17.90
N TYR A 48 3.07 -18.70 18.37
CA TYR A 48 4.26 -18.64 17.50
C TYR A 48 4.72 -20.02 17.02
N ALA A 49 4.62 -21.05 17.88
CA ALA A 49 5.00 -22.41 17.52
C ALA A 49 4.08 -22.99 16.43
N GLU A 50 2.78 -22.77 16.55
CA GLU A 50 1.78 -23.17 15.59
C GLU A 50 2.00 -22.47 14.25
N LEU A 51 2.26 -21.16 14.29
CA LEU A 51 2.51 -20.35 13.09
C LEU A 51 3.80 -20.80 12.38
N ALA A 52 4.89 -21.05 13.10
CA ALA A 52 6.12 -21.55 12.53
C ALA A 52 5.92 -22.92 11.88
N ALA A 53 5.21 -23.83 12.55
CA ALA A 53 4.88 -25.16 12.02
C ALA A 53 4.02 -25.05 10.76
N ARG A 54 2.98 -24.21 10.75
CA ARG A 54 2.11 -23.99 9.58
C ARG A 54 2.89 -23.39 8.39
N ALA A 55 3.83 -22.49 8.65
CA ALA A 55 4.69 -21.89 7.63
C ALA A 55 5.82 -22.82 7.13
N GLY A 56 6.04 -23.96 7.81
CA GLY A 56 7.14 -24.87 7.51
C GLY A 56 8.52 -24.26 7.76
N VAL A 57 8.66 -23.42 8.81
CA VAL A 57 9.90 -22.77 9.21
C VAL A 57 10.26 -23.10 10.66
N SER A 58 11.54 -22.97 11.01
CA SER A 58 11.97 -23.09 12.41
C SER A 58 11.54 -21.86 13.22
N LEU A 59 11.43 -22.00 14.55
CA LEU A 59 11.21 -20.85 15.44
C LEU A 59 12.35 -19.81 15.36
N ALA A 60 13.58 -20.25 15.08
CA ALA A 60 14.72 -19.36 14.89
C ALA A 60 14.51 -18.51 13.63
N THR A 61 14.20 -19.12 12.49
CA THR A 61 13.87 -18.44 11.23
C THR A 61 12.67 -17.50 11.41
N PHE A 62 11.63 -17.96 12.11
CA PHE A 62 10.47 -17.10 12.43
C PHE A 62 10.91 -15.85 13.21
N ARG A 63 11.77 -16.01 14.23
CA ARG A 63 12.26 -14.90 15.07
C ARG A 63 13.16 -13.93 14.29
N GLU A 64 13.92 -14.41 13.34
CA GLU A 64 14.74 -13.58 12.44
C GLU A 64 13.88 -12.72 11.52
N GLU A 65 12.80 -13.30 10.94
CA GLU A 65 11.93 -12.59 10.02
C GLU A 65 10.94 -11.65 10.70
N PHE A 66 10.40 -12.05 11.87
CA PHE A 66 9.37 -11.30 12.57
C PHE A 66 9.56 -11.30 14.10
N GLY A 67 9.50 -10.09 14.69
CA GLY A 67 9.57 -9.91 16.13
C GLY A 67 8.26 -10.21 16.86
N SER A 68 7.11 -10.12 16.16
CA SER A 68 5.76 -10.34 16.71
C SER A 68 4.72 -10.48 15.58
N LYS A 69 3.45 -10.73 15.94
CA LYS A 69 2.35 -10.89 14.97
C LYS A 69 2.00 -9.60 14.19
N LEU A 70 2.12 -8.43 14.81
CA LEU A 70 1.73 -7.17 14.16
C LEU A 70 2.61 -6.79 12.94
N PRO A 71 3.95 -6.98 12.95
CA PRO A 71 4.78 -6.84 11.76
C PRO A 71 4.39 -7.75 10.59
N ILE A 72 3.78 -8.93 10.86
CA ILE A 72 3.26 -9.81 9.80
C ILE A 72 2.07 -9.15 9.11
N VAL A 73 1.14 -8.58 9.89
CA VAL A 73 0.03 -7.79 9.33
C VAL A 73 0.56 -6.60 8.52
N ALA A 74 1.58 -5.90 9.03
CA ALA A 74 2.21 -4.78 8.31
C ALA A 74 2.86 -5.21 6.98
N ALA A 75 3.48 -6.40 6.94
CA ALA A 75 4.05 -6.97 5.72
C ALA A 75 2.97 -7.27 4.66
N HIS A 76 1.85 -7.87 5.08
CA HIS A 76 0.71 -8.12 4.21
C HIS A 76 0.10 -6.82 3.67
N VAL A 77 -0.14 -5.82 4.53
CA VAL A 77 -0.63 -4.49 4.11
C VAL A 77 0.31 -3.87 3.07
N LYS A 78 1.63 -3.93 3.29
CA LYS A 78 2.63 -3.43 2.34
C LYS A 78 2.61 -4.19 1.01
N ALA A 79 2.43 -5.51 1.04
CA ALA A 79 2.33 -6.33 -0.17
C ALA A 79 1.06 -5.99 -0.97
N THR A 80 -0.08 -5.82 -0.29
CA THR A 80 -1.33 -5.34 -0.88
C THR A 80 -1.15 -3.96 -1.51
N ASP A 81 -0.55 -3.00 -0.78
CA ASP A 81 -0.29 -1.65 -1.28
C ASP A 81 0.54 -1.70 -2.58
N ARG A 82 1.61 -2.53 -2.63
CA ARG A 82 2.43 -2.68 -3.85
C ARG A 82 1.62 -3.20 -5.04
N LYS A 83 0.77 -4.20 -4.83
CA LYS A 83 -0.09 -4.75 -5.90
C LYS A 83 -1.04 -3.68 -6.44
N VAL A 84 -1.69 -2.93 -5.56
CA VAL A 84 -2.61 -1.84 -5.93
C VAL A 84 -1.88 -0.74 -6.71
N LEU A 85 -0.71 -0.32 -6.22
CA LEU A 85 0.09 0.74 -6.86
C LEU A 85 0.66 0.33 -8.23
N ALA A 86 0.98 -0.97 -8.41
CA ALA A 86 1.45 -1.49 -9.67
C ALA A 86 0.37 -1.59 -10.76
N GLY A 87 -0.91 -1.71 -10.35
CA GLY A 87 -2.05 -1.83 -11.27
C GLY A 87 -2.68 -0.48 -11.64
N GLY A 88 -1.97 0.65 -11.49
CA GLY A 88 -2.49 1.98 -11.87
C GLY A 88 -2.82 2.07 -13.36
N ASP A 89 -3.99 2.62 -13.68
CA ASP A 89 -4.41 2.89 -15.04
C ASP A 89 -4.06 4.34 -15.42
N ALA A 90 -3.35 4.51 -16.52
CA ALA A 90 -2.96 5.82 -17.03
C ALA A 90 -4.17 6.65 -17.49
N ASP A 91 -5.22 5.99 -17.96
CA ASP A 91 -6.45 6.64 -18.47
C ASP A 91 -7.23 7.34 -17.33
N MET A 92 -7.04 6.88 -16.09
CA MET A 92 -7.64 7.51 -14.90
C MET A 92 -7.04 8.86 -14.53
N ALA A 93 -5.92 9.28 -15.13
CA ALA A 93 -5.21 10.51 -14.72
C ALA A 93 -6.05 11.79 -14.95
N GLU A 94 -6.92 11.81 -15.93
CA GLU A 94 -7.80 12.95 -16.27
C GLU A 94 -9.12 12.97 -15.49
N GLU A 95 -9.46 11.86 -14.83
CA GLU A 95 -10.68 11.74 -14.05
C GLU A 95 -10.67 12.61 -12.78
N PRO A 96 -11.85 13.00 -12.25
CA PRO A 96 -11.94 13.73 -10.99
C PRO A 96 -11.26 12.98 -9.83
N PRO A 97 -10.68 13.70 -8.83
CA PRO A 97 -9.98 13.07 -7.70
C PRO A 97 -10.78 12.00 -6.95
N ARG A 98 -12.10 12.16 -6.89
CA ARG A 98 -13.01 11.20 -6.26
C ARG A 98 -13.06 9.88 -7.04
N GLU A 99 -13.17 9.96 -8.35
CA GLU A 99 -13.26 8.78 -9.22
C GLU A 99 -11.93 8.01 -9.22
N ARG A 100 -10.80 8.73 -9.29
CA ARG A 100 -9.47 8.12 -9.12
C ARG A 100 -9.33 7.40 -7.78
N LEU A 101 -9.78 8.04 -6.68
CA LEU A 101 -9.71 7.43 -5.36
C LEU A 101 -10.65 6.21 -5.25
N PHE A 102 -11.83 6.28 -5.85
CA PHE A 102 -12.77 5.17 -5.91
C PHE A 102 -12.12 3.96 -6.61
N ASP A 103 -11.51 4.14 -7.77
CA ASP A 103 -10.83 3.09 -8.53
C ASP A 103 -9.68 2.45 -7.71
N VAL A 104 -8.80 3.26 -7.14
CA VAL A 104 -7.69 2.78 -6.29
C VAL A 104 -8.20 1.96 -5.10
N LEU A 105 -9.29 2.38 -4.45
CA LEU A 105 -9.84 1.67 -3.31
C LEU A 105 -10.61 0.42 -3.71
N MET A 106 -11.28 0.40 -4.87
CA MET A 106 -11.92 -0.82 -5.42
C MET A 106 -10.87 -1.87 -5.75
N ARG A 107 -9.80 -1.52 -6.47
CA ARG A 107 -8.67 -2.41 -6.75
C ARG A 107 -8.04 -2.97 -5.46
N ARG A 108 -7.99 -2.16 -4.40
CA ARG A 108 -7.53 -2.62 -3.09
C ARG A 108 -8.47 -3.67 -2.50
N LEU A 109 -9.79 -3.47 -2.55
CA LEU A 109 -10.79 -4.42 -2.06
C LEU A 109 -10.74 -5.73 -2.84
N GLU A 110 -10.60 -5.67 -4.17
CA GLU A 110 -10.39 -6.85 -5.02
C GLU A 110 -9.12 -7.62 -4.64
N THR A 111 -8.01 -6.90 -4.41
CA THR A 111 -6.75 -7.50 -3.94
C THR A 111 -6.91 -8.20 -2.58
N LEU A 112 -7.78 -7.70 -1.70
CA LEU A 112 -8.06 -8.24 -0.37
C LEU A 112 -9.16 -9.33 -0.38
N ALA A 113 -9.81 -9.59 -1.52
CA ALA A 113 -10.93 -10.53 -1.60
C ALA A 113 -10.59 -11.96 -1.11
N PRO A 114 -9.41 -12.52 -1.39
CA PRO A 114 -9.02 -13.84 -0.86
C PRO A 114 -8.95 -13.89 0.67
N ASP A 115 -8.69 -12.76 1.32
CA ASP A 115 -8.40 -12.66 2.76
C ASP A 115 -9.63 -12.24 3.59
N LYS A 116 -10.85 -12.21 3.02
CA LYS A 116 -12.07 -11.75 3.70
C LYS A 116 -12.27 -12.38 5.08
N ALA A 117 -12.07 -13.70 5.21
CA ALA A 117 -12.25 -14.42 6.47
C ALA A 117 -11.23 -13.98 7.53
N ALA A 118 -9.97 -13.85 7.15
CA ALA A 118 -8.88 -13.36 8.01
C ALA A 118 -9.13 -11.91 8.47
N ILE A 119 -9.53 -11.03 7.54
CA ILE A 119 -9.87 -9.63 7.84
C ILE A 119 -11.05 -9.56 8.81
N ARG A 120 -12.09 -10.38 8.62
CA ARG A 120 -13.24 -10.47 9.53
C ARG A 120 -12.80 -10.85 10.94
N SER A 121 -11.93 -11.85 11.07
CA SER A 121 -11.40 -12.31 12.36
C SER A 121 -10.55 -11.21 13.02
N LEU A 122 -9.65 -10.58 12.27
CA LEU A 122 -8.80 -9.48 12.75
C LEU A 122 -9.64 -8.29 13.24
N MET A 123 -10.71 -7.94 12.52
CA MET A 123 -11.64 -6.87 12.92
C MET A 123 -12.41 -7.24 14.20
N ARG A 124 -12.76 -8.51 14.41
CA ARG A 124 -13.39 -8.98 15.66
C ARG A 124 -12.44 -8.88 16.83
N SER A 125 -11.18 -9.31 16.67
CA SER A 125 -10.13 -9.18 17.69
C SER A 125 -9.86 -7.71 18.04
N ALA A 126 -9.78 -6.83 17.04
CA ALA A 126 -9.60 -5.40 17.26
C ALA A 126 -10.71 -4.73 18.08
N ARG A 127 -11.96 -5.20 17.96
CA ARG A 127 -13.06 -4.68 18.78
C ARG A 127 -12.94 -5.05 20.27
N ARG A 128 -12.26 -6.16 20.57
CA ARG A 128 -12.03 -6.65 21.94
C ARG A 128 -10.75 -6.07 22.56
N HIS A 129 -9.79 -5.70 21.72
CA HIS A 129 -8.46 -5.26 22.15
C HIS A 129 -8.15 -3.85 21.62
N PRO A 130 -8.39 -2.78 22.42
CA PRO A 130 -8.18 -1.39 21.99
C PRO A 130 -6.74 -1.10 21.53
N GLY A 131 -5.73 -1.72 22.15
CA GLY A 131 -4.33 -1.60 21.74
C GLY A 131 -4.09 -2.14 20.33
N LEU A 132 -4.70 -3.28 19.98
CA LEU A 132 -4.65 -3.83 18.62
C LEU A 132 -5.37 -2.90 17.63
N ALA A 133 -6.55 -2.40 18.00
CA ALA A 133 -7.29 -1.46 17.16
C ALA A 133 -6.47 -0.20 16.84
N LEU A 134 -5.79 0.37 17.84
CA LEU A 134 -4.91 1.53 17.66
C LEU A 134 -3.72 1.22 16.75
N ALA A 135 -3.08 0.07 16.94
CA ALA A 135 -1.96 -0.37 16.11
C ALA A 135 -2.39 -0.58 14.64
N LEU A 136 -3.54 -1.24 14.42
CA LEU A 136 -4.12 -1.43 13.09
C LEU A 136 -4.52 -0.10 12.44
N ASN A 137 -5.09 0.85 13.20
CA ASN A 137 -5.35 2.20 12.71
C ASN A 137 -4.08 2.89 12.24
N GLY A 138 -2.98 2.78 12.98
CA GLY A 138 -1.67 3.32 12.57
C GLY A 138 -1.16 2.73 11.24
N LEU A 139 -1.33 1.41 11.04
CA LEU A 139 -1.02 0.74 9.77
C LEU A 139 -1.94 1.24 8.65
N ALA A 140 -3.24 1.34 8.92
CA ALA A 140 -4.23 1.81 7.96
C ALA A 140 -3.94 3.24 7.50
N VAL A 141 -3.68 4.18 8.41
CA VAL A 141 -3.34 5.57 8.07
C VAL A 141 -2.10 5.63 7.17
N ARG A 142 -1.06 4.85 7.49
CA ARG A 142 0.16 4.78 6.67
C ARG A 142 -0.13 4.28 5.27
N SER A 143 -0.94 3.24 5.15
CA SER A 143 -1.36 2.67 3.88
C SER A 143 -2.25 3.63 3.09
N GLN A 144 -3.22 4.30 3.73
CA GLN A 144 -4.12 5.24 3.04
C GLN A 144 -3.39 6.48 2.49
N ARG A 145 -2.23 6.85 3.04
CA ARG A 145 -1.39 7.89 2.43
C ARG A 145 -0.91 7.50 1.04
N TRP A 146 -0.57 6.22 0.84
CA TRP A 146 -0.21 5.69 -0.48
C TRP A 146 -1.40 5.69 -1.44
N MET A 147 -2.59 5.34 -0.96
CA MET A 147 -3.80 5.37 -1.78
C MET A 147 -4.18 6.79 -2.21
N LEU A 148 -4.06 7.78 -1.30
CA LEU A 148 -4.24 9.19 -1.64
C LEU A 148 -3.22 9.65 -2.69
N THR A 149 -1.95 9.28 -2.53
CA THR A 149 -0.89 9.61 -3.50
C THR A 149 -1.17 8.98 -4.86
N ALA A 150 -1.59 7.70 -4.90
CA ALA A 150 -1.96 7.01 -6.13
C ALA A 150 -3.14 7.69 -6.85
N ALA A 151 -4.10 8.23 -6.10
CA ALA A 151 -5.20 9.02 -6.63
C ALA A 151 -4.83 10.48 -6.98
N ASN A 152 -3.53 10.83 -6.92
CA ASN A 152 -3.02 12.20 -7.13
C ASN A 152 -3.69 13.23 -6.20
N ILE A 153 -3.89 12.85 -4.93
CA ILE A 153 -4.43 13.71 -3.87
C ILE A 153 -3.29 14.01 -2.90
N ASP A 154 -3.09 15.29 -2.57
CA ASP A 154 -2.03 15.70 -1.65
C ASP A 154 -2.18 15.02 -0.27
N ALA A 155 -1.18 14.22 0.07
CA ALA A 155 -1.05 13.48 1.32
C ALA A 155 0.10 14.00 2.21
N ALA A 156 0.68 15.18 1.88
CA ALA A 156 1.80 15.77 2.60
C ALA A 156 1.36 16.62 3.81
N GLY A 157 2.27 16.77 4.76
CA GLY A 157 2.09 17.65 5.93
C GLY A 157 0.92 17.25 6.83
N ARG A 158 0.51 18.20 7.70
CA ARG A 158 -0.56 17.97 8.71
C ARG A 158 -1.93 17.70 8.07
N ARG A 159 -2.24 18.39 6.97
CA ARG A 159 -3.49 18.17 6.22
C ARG A 159 -3.55 16.79 5.60
N GLY A 160 -2.44 16.31 5.04
CA GLY A 160 -2.33 14.95 4.52
C GLY A 160 -2.53 13.87 5.58
N ILE A 161 -2.03 14.08 6.81
CA ILE A 161 -2.26 13.16 7.93
C ILE A 161 -3.76 13.11 8.29
N VAL A 162 -4.43 14.25 8.37
CA VAL A 162 -5.87 14.30 8.67
C VAL A 162 -6.70 13.62 7.58
N ARG A 163 -6.38 13.86 6.29
CA ARG A 163 -7.03 13.19 5.15
C ARG A 163 -6.83 11.68 5.21
N ALA A 164 -5.60 11.22 5.47
CA ALA A 164 -5.29 9.79 5.58
C ALA A 164 -6.01 9.13 6.76
N GLN A 165 -6.12 9.83 7.90
CA GLN A 165 -6.88 9.34 9.05
C GLN A 165 -8.38 9.27 8.73
N GLY A 166 -8.94 10.28 8.11
CA GLY A 166 -10.34 10.27 7.66
C GLY A 166 -10.62 9.12 6.69
N LEU A 167 -9.72 8.93 5.71
CA LEU A 167 -9.83 7.83 4.76
C LEU A 167 -9.69 6.45 5.41
N ALA A 168 -8.80 6.30 6.41
CA ALA A 168 -8.64 5.07 7.17
C ALA A 168 -9.93 4.69 7.92
N LEU A 169 -10.58 5.65 8.56
CA LEU A 169 -11.86 5.43 9.25
C LEU A 169 -13.00 5.12 8.25
N LEU A 170 -13.06 5.84 7.14
CA LEU A 170 -14.00 5.58 6.07
C LEU A 170 -13.82 4.16 5.53
N PHE A 171 -12.61 3.79 5.18
CA PHE A 171 -12.28 2.47 4.64
C PHE A 171 -12.57 1.35 5.64
N ALA A 172 -12.28 1.54 6.93
CA ALA A 172 -12.66 0.60 7.99
C ALA A 172 -14.19 0.40 8.06
N GLY A 173 -14.98 1.44 7.77
CA GLY A 173 -16.43 1.33 7.62
C GLY A 173 -16.83 0.48 6.42
N VAL A 174 -16.18 0.68 5.27
CA VAL A 174 -16.43 -0.11 4.04
C VAL A 174 -16.01 -1.57 4.22
N LEU A 175 -14.89 -1.84 4.91
CA LEU A 175 -14.44 -3.21 5.20
C LEU A 175 -15.48 -4.04 5.96
N ARG A 176 -16.35 -3.42 6.77
CA ARG A 176 -17.46 -4.14 7.45
C ARG A 176 -18.47 -4.70 6.44
N THR A 177 -18.80 -3.92 5.41
CA THR A 177 -19.67 -4.38 4.32
C THR A 177 -18.94 -5.41 3.46
N PHE A 178 -17.67 -5.16 3.15
CA PHE A 178 -16.83 -6.02 2.31
C PHE A 178 -16.71 -7.45 2.84
N VAL A 179 -16.45 -7.62 4.13
CA VAL A 179 -16.28 -8.96 4.71
C VAL A 179 -17.59 -9.76 4.80
N GLU A 180 -18.74 -9.08 4.65
CA GLU A 180 -20.08 -9.65 4.64
C GLU A 180 -20.65 -9.79 3.21
N ASP A 181 -19.94 -9.25 2.21
CA ASP A 181 -20.36 -9.26 0.82
C ASP A 181 -19.95 -10.57 0.17
N GLU A 182 -20.90 -11.44 -0.15
CA GLU A 182 -20.68 -12.74 -0.79
C GLU A 182 -20.73 -12.66 -2.31
N ASP A 183 -21.10 -11.49 -2.87
CA ASP A 183 -21.12 -11.26 -4.32
C ASP A 183 -19.70 -11.17 -4.87
N GLU A 184 -19.40 -11.95 -5.90
CA GLU A 184 -18.09 -11.92 -6.60
C GLU A 184 -17.80 -10.54 -7.20
N GLY A 185 -18.83 -9.85 -7.68
CA GLY A 185 -18.73 -8.48 -8.23
C GLY A 185 -18.65 -7.39 -7.17
N LEU A 186 -18.71 -7.72 -5.87
CA LEU A 186 -18.65 -6.77 -4.76
C LEU A 186 -19.65 -5.61 -4.86
N ALA A 187 -20.84 -5.83 -5.43
CA ALA A 187 -21.82 -4.78 -5.71
C ALA A 187 -22.25 -4.00 -4.46
N ARG A 188 -22.46 -4.70 -3.32
CA ARG A 188 -22.80 -4.07 -2.02
C ARG A 188 -21.64 -3.23 -1.49
N THR A 189 -20.42 -3.73 -1.62
CA THR A 189 -19.18 -3.06 -1.22
C THR A 189 -18.92 -1.83 -2.07
N MET A 190 -19.09 -1.93 -3.39
CA MET A 190 -18.98 -0.84 -4.34
C MET A 190 -19.95 0.29 -3.99
N ALA A 191 -21.23 -0.02 -3.76
CA ALA A 191 -22.23 0.96 -3.34
C ALA A 191 -21.93 1.57 -1.96
N ALA A 192 -21.33 0.79 -1.03
CA ALA A 192 -20.93 1.29 0.28
C ALA A 192 -19.74 2.26 0.17
N LEU A 193 -18.75 1.95 -0.68
CA LEU A 193 -17.60 2.81 -0.94
C LEU A 193 -18.03 4.12 -1.58
N ASP A 194 -18.87 4.05 -2.61
CA ASP A 194 -19.40 5.24 -3.29
C ASP A 194 -20.09 6.22 -2.32
N ARG A 195 -21.02 5.69 -1.51
CA ARG A 195 -21.72 6.47 -0.47
C ARG A 195 -20.76 7.03 0.57
N ALA A 196 -19.72 6.27 0.93
CA ALA A 196 -18.74 6.71 1.93
C ALA A 196 -17.89 7.86 1.40
N LEU A 197 -17.42 7.77 0.15
CA LEU A 197 -16.65 8.84 -0.50
C LEU A 197 -17.50 10.10 -0.72
N ALA A 198 -18.76 9.96 -1.13
CA ALA A 198 -19.68 11.10 -1.27
C ALA A 198 -19.91 11.84 0.06
N ARG A 199 -19.97 11.13 1.18
CA ARG A 199 -20.01 11.74 2.52
C ARG A 199 -18.69 12.40 2.89
N GLY A 200 -17.56 11.73 2.61
CA GLY A 200 -16.22 12.25 2.91
C GLY A 200 -15.93 13.58 2.21
N GLN A 201 -16.37 13.76 0.97
CA GLN A 201 -16.23 15.03 0.23
C GLN A 201 -16.94 16.20 0.94
N ARG A 202 -18.15 16.00 1.44
CA ARG A 202 -18.90 17.03 2.17
C ARG A 202 -18.18 17.44 3.45
N TRP A 203 -17.55 16.50 4.15
CA TRP A 203 -16.78 16.78 5.37
C TRP A 203 -15.43 17.46 5.09
N SER A 204 -14.74 17.08 3.99
CA SER A 204 -13.47 17.71 3.63
C SER A 204 -13.68 19.19 3.20
N GLY A 205 -14.73 19.49 2.46
CA GLY A 205 -15.13 20.87 2.15
C GLY A 205 -15.41 21.69 3.40
N PHE A 206 -16.15 21.14 4.35
CA PHE A 206 -16.44 21.79 5.61
C PHE A 206 -15.19 22.01 6.47
N LEU A 207 -14.25 21.05 6.52
CA LEU A 207 -13.00 21.19 7.26
C LEU A 207 -12.05 22.20 6.59
N ASP A 208 -11.99 22.26 5.26
CA ASP A 208 -11.20 23.26 4.55
C ASP A 208 -11.76 24.68 4.77
N ASP A 209 -13.07 24.85 4.83
CA ASP A 209 -13.72 26.11 5.18
C ASP A 209 -13.48 26.51 6.65
N LEU A 210 -13.57 25.55 7.57
CA LEU A 210 -13.28 25.79 8.99
C LEU A 210 -11.80 26.17 9.22
N CYS A 211 -10.88 25.58 8.48
CA CYS A 211 -9.45 25.93 8.52
C CYS A 211 -9.16 27.31 7.93
N ARG A 212 -10.00 27.80 7.03
CA ARG A 212 -9.91 29.18 6.49
C ARG A 212 -10.40 30.23 7.49
N LEU A 213 -11.27 29.85 8.42
CA LEU A 213 -11.84 30.74 9.44
C LEU A 213 -10.96 30.91 10.70
N THR A 214 -9.90 30.07 10.86
CA THR A 214 -8.95 30.25 11.96
C THR A 214 -7.79 31.17 11.54
N PRO A 215 -7.70 32.40 12.02
CA PRO A 215 -6.64 33.35 11.69
C PRO A 215 -5.39 33.03 12.51
N ARG A 216 -4.62 32.02 12.15
CA ARG A 216 -3.28 31.80 12.69
C ARG A 216 -2.34 31.12 11.69
N GLY A 217 -1.41 31.94 11.22
CA GLY A 217 -0.23 31.50 10.49
C GLY A 217 -0.20 31.92 9.04
N ARG A 218 0.45 33.03 8.77
CA ARG A 218 0.84 33.47 7.44
C ARG A 218 1.49 32.30 6.70
N CYS A 219 0.74 31.65 5.84
CA CYS A 219 1.31 30.81 4.80
C CYS A 219 2.01 31.75 3.81
N VAL A 220 3.32 31.85 3.92
CA VAL A 220 4.16 32.40 2.85
C VAL A 220 4.00 31.48 1.65
N SER A 221 3.10 31.85 0.77
CA SER A 221 3.00 31.31 -0.57
C SER A 221 4.30 31.69 -1.31
N ARG A 222 5.24 30.79 -1.36
CA ARG A 222 6.37 30.87 -2.29
C ARG A 222 5.82 30.65 -3.68
N ARG A 223 5.29 31.72 -4.28
CA ARG A 223 5.12 31.80 -5.74
C ARG A 223 6.51 31.63 -6.33
N HIS A 224 6.73 30.58 -7.07
CA HIS A 224 7.78 30.50 -8.06
C HIS A 224 7.49 31.60 -9.10
N ARG A 225 8.12 32.74 -8.90
CA ARG A 225 8.23 33.75 -9.95
C ARG A 225 9.29 33.22 -10.90
N HIS A 226 8.84 32.74 -12.03
CA HIS A 226 9.63 32.55 -13.22
C HIS A 226 10.00 33.96 -13.69
N ASP A 227 11.18 34.44 -13.34
CA ASP A 227 11.74 35.63 -13.96
C ASP A 227 12.66 35.19 -15.07
N ARG A 228 12.23 35.63 -16.25
CA ARG A 228 12.90 35.47 -17.53
C ARG A 228 13.60 36.80 -17.78
N ASN A 229 14.81 36.75 -18.32
CA ASN A 229 15.64 37.83 -18.88
C ASN A 229 16.52 38.58 -17.89
N ASP A 230 17.81 38.51 -18.04
CA ASP A 230 18.54 39.35 -19.00
C ASP A 230 19.98 38.85 -19.15
N ASP A 231 20.34 38.53 -20.38
CA ASP A 231 21.71 38.56 -20.89
C ASP A 231 22.26 39.99 -20.78
N ARG A 232 23.49 40.16 -20.27
CA ARG A 232 24.52 41.00 -20.82
C ARG A 232 25.70 41.14 -19.89
N ASP A 233 26.83 40.71 -20.47
CA ASP A 233 28.17 41.33 -20.44
C ASP A 233 28.76 41.76 -19.08
N LEU A 234 29.87 41.12 -18.73
CA LEU A 234 31.18 41.75 -18.87
C LEU A 234 32.27 40.87 -18.26
N ASP A 235 33.13 40.42 -19.15
CA ASP A 235 34.51 40.15 -18.87
C ASP A 235 35.16 41.18 -17.91
N ARG A 236 35.92 40.70 -16.92
CA ARG A 236 37.28 41.17 -16.69
C ARG A 236 37.91 40.68 -15.39
N ASP A 237 39.09 40.18 -15.63
CA ASP A 237 40.35 40.27 -14.87
C ASP A 237 40.55 39.40 -13.61
N LEU A 238 41.31 38.34 -13.82
CA LEU A 238 42.72 38.13 -13.44
C LEU A 238 43.07 38.51 -11.98
N GLY A 239 43.54 37.54 -11.24
CA GLY A 239 44.27 37.74 -10.00
C GLY A 239 44.48 36.43 -9.26
N GLU A 240 45.34 35.63 -9.72
CA GLU A 240 46.44 34.85 -9.14
C GLU A 240 46.83 35.26 -7.71
N GLU A 241 46.90 34.29 -6.80
CA GLU A 241 47.98 33.96 -5.86
C GLU A 241 47.47 33.06 -4.75
N ALA A 242 47.89 31.80 -4.77
CA ALA A 242 49.01 31.26 -3.98
C ALA A 242 48.71 31.00 -2.48
N ILE A 243 48.60 29.74 -2.22
CA ILE A 243 48.88 28.87 -1.04
C ILE A 243 49.96 29.46 -0.07
N PRO A 244 50.15 29.08 1.23
CA PRO A 244 49.87 27.79 1.88
C PRO A 244 49.41 27.87 3.37
N PHE A 245 48.87 26.83 3.89
CA PHE A 245 49.25 25.86 4.93
C PHE A 245 48.07 24.97 5.27
#